data_7b5b90b41b623a50037a74aa60279285
#
_entry.id   7b5b90b41b623a50037a74aa60279285
#
_cell.length_a   1.000
_cell.length_b   1.000
_cell.length_c   1.000
_cell.angle_alpha   90.00
_cell.angle_beta   90.00
_cell.angle_gamma   90.00
#
_symmetry.space_group_name_H-M   'P 1'
#
loop_
_entity.id
_entity.type
_entity.pdbx_description
1 polymer ?
#
loop_
_entity_poly.entity_id
_entity_poly.type
_entity_poly.pdbx_seq_one_letter_code
_entity_poly.pdbx_strand_id
1 'polypeptide(L)'
;MRPRVIAAIAVAGVTVLTAVAGLPTWAEAGTDGPATIVVKDGATQPVFDYAKAITEEIFVEVPLDSDGNGTRDRVRLAITRPGETETAGLKVGSLMVASPYLGDWPDVPYHDVEPDRLPQETGVAISPARRAGVADRARARNEDDGLPEEGMWEFFVRRGYAMISMESLGTAGSTGCPDAGGPHEAAATRAAIDWLGGAGRAYDAAGNVVAADWSARKVGMYGVSYNGTLPLAAAVTGPSALKTIIPMSAVSSWYDEYRANGLVVAPLNWQGEDADIHARIILSRQDPQVCAADMDELARQQDRNTGDYSPFWAARDYAAQASKIKASVFIVQGLRDWNVKTKQGIQLWDALGRHGVDRKLWLYDGGHGSANAPQFFPAMHRWIDHYIYDVDSGIQGEAPVTFEDASRTVVGTSQAWPVPGSDAVTLPLAVGAARTDTFVDNGRDTVAEELLEPAGHSLAYRTQALTAPARLSGTPQVALDVSIDNRTAANLTALLVDYGPAGTSPVVVSRGWTDPQNRESVAHSAAVTPGKTYHLRWEMQPQEHLFAAGHQIGVVVLSTDYDYTLRPLPGTQVSVRPTTSTVDLPLVGGRAALRF
;
A
#
# COMPACT_ATOMS: atom_id res chain seq x y z
N MET A 1 30.06 32.63 -32.23
CA MET A 1 29.30 33.74 -32.81
C MET A 1 28.80 33.37 -34.19
N ARG A 2 27.53 33.12 -34.34
CA ARG A 2 26.79 33.13 -35.62
C ARG A 2 25.30 33.39 -35.25
N PRO A 3 24.61 34.33 -35.94
CA PRO A 3 23.29 34.79 -35.56
C PRO A 3 22.17 33.87 -36.04
N ARG A 4 21.12 33.77 -35.23
CA ARG A 4 19.86 33.11 -35.58
C ARG A 4 18.99 34.07 -36.40
N VAL A 5 18.57 33.61 -37.57
CA VAL A 5 17.60 34.28 -38.43
C VAL A 5 16.20 33.90 -37.95
N ILE A 6 15.38 34.90 -37.61
CA ILE A 6 13.96 34.78 -37.32
C ILE A 6 13.22 35.00 -38.63
N ALA A 7 12.49 34.00 -39.10
CA ALA A 7 11.57 34.14 -40.23
C ALA A 7 10.16 34.43 -39.68
N ALA A 8 9.64 35.60 -40.00
CA ALA A 8 8.25 35.98 -39.75
C ALA A 8 7.38 35.45 -40.88
N ILE A 9 6.36 34.66 -40.53
CA ILE A 9 5.30 34.23 -41.46
C ILE A 9 4.08 35.09 -41.20
N ALA A 10 3.71 35.88 -42.21
CA ALA A 10 2.47 36.63 -42.25
C ALA A 10 1.30 35.72 -42.60
N VAL A 11 0.28 35.64 -41.74
CA VAL A 11 -0.98 34.94 -42.02
C VAL A 11 -2.01 35.96 -42.47
N ALA A 12 -2.45 35.82 -43.72
CA ALA A 12 -3.55 36.60 -44.30
C ALA A 12 -4.88 36.18 -43.67
N GLY A 13 -5.64 37.16 -43.18
CA GLY A 13 -6.97 36.94 -42.61
C GLY A 13 -8.00 36.62 -43.69
N VAL A 14 -8.74 35.55 -43.51
CA VAL A 14 -10.01 35.30 -44.20
C VAL A 14 -11.11 35.43 -43.14
N THR A 15 -11.91 36.48 -43.28
CA THR A 15 -13.08 36.76 -42.45
C THR A 15 -14.23 35.88 -42.98
N VAL A 16 -14.56 34.80 -42.23
CA VAL A 16 -15.83 34.06 -42.46
C VAL A 16 -16.83 34.52 -41.41
N LEU A 17 -17.84 35.23 -41.84
CA LEU A 17 -19.03 35.48 -41.01
C LEU A 17 -19.80 34.15 -40.86
N THR A 18 -19.73 33.53 -39.71
CA THR A 18 -20.66 32.49 -39.31
C THR A 18 -21.67 33.07 -38.32
N ALA A 19 -22.95 32.92 -38.65
CA ALA A 19 -24.08 33.31 -37.79
C ALA A 19 -23.98 32.56 -36.45
N VAL A 20 -23.93 33.32 -35.37
CA VAL A 20 -24.00 32.80 -34.00
C VAL A 20 -25.44 32.37 -33.76
N ALA A 21 -25.74 31.07 -33.87
CA ALA A 21 -26.93 30.46 -33.27
C ALA A 21 -26.79 30.58 -31.76
N GLY A 22 -27.79 31.19 -31.11
CA GLY A 22 -27.79 31.50 -29.69
C GLY A 22 -27.49 30.27 -28.84
N LEU A 23 -26.48 30.39 -28.02
CA LEU A 23 -26.26 29.47 -26.90
C LEU A 23 -27.45 29.58 -25.95
N PRO A 24 -28.02 28.49 -25.45
CA PRO A 24 -29.04 28.56 -24.42
C PRO A 24 -28.43 29.28 -23.20
N THR A 25 -28.96 30.42 -22.85
CA THR A 25 -28.74 31.05 -21.56
C THR A 25 -29.22 30.08 -20.50
N TRP A 26 -28.28 29.55 -19.71
CA TRP A 26 -28.63 28.83 -18.50
C TRP A 26 -29.39 29.81 -17.61
N ALA A 27 -30.70 29.62 -17.52
CA ALA A 27 -31.51 30.33 -16.55
C ALA A 27 -30.93 30.02 -15.16
N GLU A 28 -30.51 31.04 -14.44
CA GLU A 28 -30.29 30.93 -13.00
C GLU A 28 -31.63 30.46 -12.40
N ALA A 29 -31.70 29.20 -12.04
CA ALA A 29 -32.81 28.70 -11.23
C ALA A 29 -32.58 29.27 -9.82
N GLY A 30 -33.19 30.42 -9.58
CA GLY A 30 -33.44 30.92 -8.23
C GLY A 30 -34.36 29.91 -7.54
N THR A 31 -33.79 28.96 -6.83
CA THR A 31 -34.58 28.07 -5.97
C THR A 31 -34.61 28.68 -4.58
N ASP A 32 -35.72 29.29 -4.20
CA ASP A 32 -36.08 29.66 -2.83
C ASP A 32 -36.35 28.41 -1.94
N GLY A 33 -35.79 27.27 -2.27
CA GLY A 33 -35.86 26.02 -1.49
C GLY A 33 -34.62 25.80 -0.64
N PRO A 34 -34.71 25.00 0.43
CA PRO A 34 -33.53 24.62 1.21
C PRO A 34 -32.51 23.94 0.29
N ALA A 35 -31.20 24.29 0.44
CA ALA A 35 -30.14 23.66 -0.32
C ALA A 35 -30.12 22.15 -0.04
N THR A 36 -30.14 21.34 -1.08
CA THR A 36 -30.19 19.88 -0.97
C THR A 36 -29.16 19.24 -1.89
N ILE A 37 -28.65 18.10 -1.47
CA ILE A 37 -27.80 17.27 -2.32
C ILE A 37 -28.67 16.65 -3.42
N VAL A 38 -28.28 16.86 -4.67
CA VAL A 38 -29.02 16.35 -5.83
C VAL A 38 -28.42 15.05 -6.28
N VAL A 39 -29.25 14.01 -6.41
CA VAL A 39 -28.87 12.70 -6.96
C VAL A 39 -29.59 12.49 -8.28
N LYS A 40 -28.86 12.11 -9.31
CA LYS A 40 -29.40 11.77 -10.63
C LYS A 40 -28.58 10.64 -11.24
N ASP A 41 -29.26 9.70 -11.89
CA ASP A 41 -28.61 8.55 -12.56
C ASP A 41 -27.66 7.77 -11.63
N GLY A 42 -28.04 7.60 -10.36
CA GLY A 42 -27.28 6.85 -9.36
C GLY A 42 -26.03 7.57 -8.83
N ALA A 43 -25.89 8.88 -9.01
CA ALA A 43 -24.75 9.65 -8.54
C ALA A 43 -25.10 11.06 -8.09
N THR A 44 -24.33 11.62 -7.15
CA THR A 44 -24.45 13.02 -6.71
C THR A 44 -24.05 13.99 -7.84
N GLN A 45 -24.74 15.13 -7.92
CA GLN A 45 -24.59 16.10 -9.01
C GLN A 45 -23.87 17.38 -8.55
N PRO A 46 -23.08 18.04 -9.44
CA PRO A 46 -22.31 19.24 -9.11
C PRO A 46 -23.20 20.49 -9.09
N VAL A 47 -23.94 20.71 -8.01
CA VAL A 47 -24.91 21.81 -7.85
C VAL A 47 -24.39 22.94 -6.96
N PHE A 48 -23.30 22.75 -6.21
CA PHE A 48 -22.73 23.78 -5.33
C PHE A 48 -21.57 24.51 -6.02
N ASP A 49 -21.45 25.81 -5.71
CA ASP A 49 -20.43 26.67 -6.30
C ASP A 49 -19.12 26.60 -5.48
N TYR A 50 -18.08 26.00 -6.05
CA TYR A 50 -16.78 25.85 -5.38
C TYR A 50 -16.13 27.21 -5.03
N ALA A 51 -16.40 28.28 -5.81
CA ALA A 51 -15.90 29.61 -5.50
C ALA A 51 -16.49 30.21 -4.20
N LYS A 52 -17.59 29.64 -3.71
CA LYS A 52 -18.24 30.02 -2.44
C LYS A 52 -17.92 29.04 -1.30
N ALA A 53 -17.04 28.08 -1.55
CA ALA A 53 -16.64 27.11 -0.52
C ALA A 53 -16.02 27.81 0.69
N ILE A 54 -16.30 27.26 1.85
CA ILE A 54 -15.71 27.69 3.13
C ILE A 54 -14.48 26.84 3.40
N THR A 55 -13.38 27.51 3.67
CA THR A 55 -12.13 26.85 4.12
C THR A 55 -11.87 27.24 5.56
N GLU A 56 -11.61 26.25 6.40
CA GLU A 56 -11.34 26.45 7.84
C GLU A 56 -10.23 25.51 8.33
N GLU A 57 -9.55 25.94 9.38
CA GLU A 57 -8.49 25.20 10.04
C GLU A 57 -8.92 24.88 11.48
N ILE A 58 -8.87 23.59 11.84
CA ILE A 58 -9.39 23.05 13.09
C ILE A 58 -8.33 22.18 13.76
N PHE A 59 -8.23 22.24 15.07
CA PHE A 59 -7.33 21.42 15.89
C PHE A 59 -8.16 20.49 16.78
N VAL A 60 -8.21 19.20 16.41
CA VAL A 60 -8.97 18.19 17.15
C VAL A 60 -8.13 17.65 18.30
N GLU A 61 -8.70 17.67 19.50
CA GLU A 61 -8.09 17.11 20.70
C GLU A 61 -8.10 15.58 20.65
N VAL A 62 -6.93 14.98 20.79
CA VAL A 62 -6.74 13.53 20.85
C VAL A 62 -6.77 13.11 22.34
N PRO A 63 -7.41 12.00 22.72
CA PRO A 63 -7.54 11.58 24.12
C PRO A 63 -6.26 10.93 24.67
N LEU A 64 -5.10 11.45 24.31
CA LEU A 64 -3.77 11.03 24.78
C LEU A 64 -2.80 12.21 24.82
N ASP A 65 -1.68 12.01 25.51
CA ASP A 65 -0.53 12.91 25.64
C ASP A 65 0.70 12.04 25.29
N SER A 66 1.01 11.94 24.00
CA SER A 66 2.06 11.04 23.51
C SER A 66 3.46 11.63 23.62
N ASP A 67 3.58 12.95 23.77
CA ASP A 67 4.87 13.62 23.97
C ASP A 67 5.18 13.92 25.44
N GLY A 68 4.28 13.52 26.37
CA GLY A 68 4.49 13.60 27.82
C GLY A 68 4.55 15.02 28.37
N ASN A 69 4.00 16.02 27.65
CA ASN A 69 4.07 17.44 28.06
C ASN A 69 2.99 17.85 29.06
N GLY A 70 2.11 16.95 29.49
CA GLY A 70 0.99 17.19 30.40
C GLY A 70 -0.25 17.77 29.74
N THR A 71 -0.27 17.90 28.42
CA THR A 71 -1.40 18.42 27.63
C THR A 71 -1.81 17.39 26.59
N ARG A 72 -3.10 17.22 26.36
CA ARG A 72 -3.58 16.35 25.30
C ARG A 72 -3.11 16.83 23.94
N ASP A 73 -2.72 15.87 23.11
CA ASP A 73 -2.30 16.13 21.74
C ASP A 73 -3.43 16.68 20.89
N ARG A 74 -3.07 17.37 19.82
CA ARG A 74 -4.01 17.91 18.84
C ARG A 74 -3.53 17.60 17.43
N VAL A 75 -4.47 17.18 16.58
CA VAL A 75 -4.23 17.03 15.15
C VAL A 75 -4.94 18.12 14.37
N ARG A 76 -4.22 18.67 13.39
CA ARG A 76 -4.70 19.76 12.54
C ARG A 76 -5.48 19.20 11.36
N LEU A 77 -6.66 19.80 11.12
CA LEU A 77 -7.51 19.55 9.97
C LEU A 77 -7.62 20.82 9.12
N ALA A 78 -7.42 20.69 7.81
CA ALA A 78 -7.82 21.68 6.82
C ALA A 78 -9.11 21.20 6.14
N ILE A 79 -10.17 21.99 6.18
CA ILE A 79 -11.51 21.61 5.76
C ILE A 79 -11.98 22.55 4.66
N THR A 80 -12.51 22.01 3.56
CA THR A 80 -13.20 22.77 2.52
C THR A 80 -14.60 22.20 2.32
N ARG A 81 -15.64 23.02 2.47
CA ARG A 81 -17.04 22.59 2.43
C ARG A 81 -17.92 23.57 1.65
N PRO A 82 -19.08 23.15 1.11
CA PRO A 82 -19.99 24.05 0.42
C PRO A 82 -20.43 25.23 1.30
N GLY A 83 -20.52 26.44 0.72
CA GLY A 83 -20.96 27.65 1.42
C GLY A 83 -22.37 27.54 2.01
N GLU A 84 -23.21 26.73 1.42
CA GLU A 84 -24.57 26.44 1.83
C GLU A 84 -24.67 25.73 3.19
N THR A 85 -23.58 25.17 3.68
CA THR A 85 -23.49 24.62 5.05
C THR A 85 -23.66 25.71 6.13
N GLU A 86 -23.26 26.96 5.83
CA GLU A 86 -23.47 28.12 6.72
C GLU A 86 -24.76 28.88 6.34
N THR A 87 -24.93 29.16 5.06
CA THR A 87 -25.99 30.09 4.60
C THR A 87 -27.37 29.44 4.54
N ALA A 88 -27.45 28.12 4.37
CA ALA A 88 -28.70 27.38 4.24
C ALA A 88 -28.85 26.21 5.23
N GLY A 89 -27.89 26.01 6.14
CA GLY A 89 -27.94 24.92 7.13
C GLY A 89 -27.79 23.53 6.53
N LEU A 90 -27.22 23.41 5.31
CA LEU A 90 -26.96 22.13 4.64
C LEU A 90 -26.06 21.25 5.54
N LYS A 91 -26.41 19.97 5.66
CA LYS A 91 -25.56 18.95 6.31
C LYS A 91 -24.91 18.10 5.25
N VAL A 92 -23.58 17.97 5.31
CA VAL A 92 -22.77 17.26 4.31
C VAL A 92 -21.96 16.12 4.90
N GLY A 93 -21.80 15.04 4.13
CA GLY A 93 -20.85 13.99 4.46
C GLY A 93 -19.42 14.46 4.28
N SER A 94 -18.49 13.81 4.97
CA SER A 94 -17.07 14.17 4.95
C SER A 94 -16.25 13.13 4.21
N LEU A 95 -15.30 13.57 3.38
CA LEU A 95 -14.23 12.73 2.82
C LEU A 95 -12.89 13.22 3.36
N MET A 96 -12.18 12.35 4.07
CA MET A 96 -10.96 12.69 4.77
C MET A 96 -9.76 11.90 4.23
N VAL A 97 -8.67 12.61 4.00
CA VAL A 97 -7.33 12.07 3.80
C VAL A 97 -6.51 12.39 5.05
N ALA A 98 -6.06 11.39 5.77
CA ALA A 98 -5.09 11.54 6.85
C ALA A 98 -3.70 11.28 6.29
N SER A 99 -2.76 12.20 6.50
CA SER A 99 -1.41 12.13 5.93
C SER A 99 -0.33 12.44 6.95
N PRO A 100 0.72 11.62 7.04
CA PRO A 100 1.91 11.96 7.81
C PRO A 100 2.93 12.79 6.99
N TYR A 101 2.64 13.10 5.72
CA TYR A 101 3.61 13.64 4.77
C TYR A 101 3.46 15.14 4.48
N LEU A 102 2.64 15.88 5.24
CA LEU A 102 2.34 17.28 4.98
C LEU A 102 3.38 18.27 5.53
N GLY A 103 4.37 17.80 6.27
CA GLY A 103 5.48 18.61 6.80
C GLY A 103 6.79 18.42 6.01
N ASP A 104 7.80 19.21 6.35
CA ASP A 104 9.15 19.04 5.83
C ASP A 104 9.80 17.79 6.45
N TRP A 105 10.38 16.94 5.61
CA TRP A 105 10.96 15.68 6.07
C TRP A 105 12.40 15.86 6.49
N PRO A 106 12.76 15.40 7.71
CA PRO A 106 14.14 15.41 8.16
C PRO A 106 14.97 14.39 7.38
N ASP A 107 16.26 14.66 7.27
CA ASP A 107 17.23 13.69 6.76
C ASP A 107 17.55 12.69 7.88
N VAL A 108 17.05 11.46 7.73
CA VAL A 108 17.17 10.39 8.73
C VAL A 108 18.15 9.33 8.22
N PRO A 109 19.17 8.96 8.99
CA PRO A 109 20.04 7.83 8.65
C PRO A 109 19.26 6.51 8.75
N TYR A 110 19.49 5.61 7.79
CA TYR A 110 18.89 4.28 7.79
C TYR A 110 19.76 3.28 8.54
N HIS A 111 19.15 2.19 9.01
CA HIS A 111 19.88 1.10 9.63
C HIS A 111 20.86 0.44 8.66
N ASP A 112 21.93 -0.14 9.22
CA ASP A 112 22.81 -0.99 8.45
C ASP A 112 22.08 -2.28 8.02
N VAL A 113 22.38 -2.75 6.83
CA VAL A 113 21.78 -3.97 6.28
C VAL A 113 22.72 -5.17 6.35
N GLU A 114 23.94 -4.99 6.86
CA GLU A 114 24.93 -6.05 7.02
C GLU A 114 24.88 -6.63 8.44
N PRO A 115 24.45 -7.91 8.64
CA PRO A 115 24.22 -8.49 9.96
C PRO A 115 25.40 -8.46 10.93
N ASP A 116 26.64 -8.45 10.43
CA ASP A 116 27.85 -8.34 11.24
C ASP A 116 28.02 -6.96 11.90
N ARG A 117 27.26 -5.97 11.48
CA ARG A 117 27.24 -4.61 12.02
C ARG A 117 25.99 -4.29 12.83
N LEU A 118 24.92 -5.09 12.75
CA LEU A 118 23.67 -4.83 13.44
C LEU A 118 23.81 -4.56 14.94
N PRO A 119 24.67 -5.27 15.70
CA PRO A 119 24.85 -4.99 17.13
C PRO A 119 25.52 -3.65 17.44
N GLN A 120 26.07 -2.98 16.42
CA GLN A 120 26.78 -1.70 16.55
C GLN A 120 25.96 -0.54 15.98
N GLU A 121 24.68 -0.75 15.73
CA GLU A 121 23.83 0.21 15.02
C GLU A 121 23.82 1.60 15.66
N THR A 122 24.56 2.45 15.02
CA THR A 122 24.28 3.87 14.95
C THR A 122 23.89 4.10 13.50
N GLY A 123 22.69 4.58 13.23
CA GLY A 123 22.19 4.74 11.85
C GLY A 123 23.26 5.18 10.85
N VAL A 124 23.32 4.54 9.72
CA VAL A 124 24.26 4.87 8.65
C VAL A 124 23.70 6.00 7.81
N ALA A 125 24.46 7.08 7.68
CA ALA A 125 24.05 8.18 6.80
C ALA A 125 23.89 7.68 5.37
N ILE A 126 22.70 7.88 4.79
CA ILE A 126 22.45 7.60 3.37
C ILE A 126 23.42 8.44 2.52
N SER A 127 23.97 7.84 1.46
CA SER A 127 24.81 8.60 0.54
C SER A 127 24.02 9.77 -0.10
N PRO A 128 24.65 10.89 -0.44
CA PRO A 128 23.97 12.02 -1.08
C PRO A 128 23.19 11.65 -2.34
N ALA A 129 23.67 10.69 -3.13
CA ALA A 129 22.99 10.20 -4.32
C ALA A 129 21.72 9.38 -3.97
N ARG A 130 21.75 8.61 -2.87
CA ARG A 130 20.56 7.92 -2.34
C ARG A 130 19.54 8.91 -1.78
N ARG A 131 20.01 9.98 -1.09
CA ARG A 131 19.14 11.05 -0.56
C ARG A 131 18.36 11.74 -1.66
N ALA A 132 19.03 12.13 -2.75
CA ALA A 132 18.38 12.75 -3.91
C ALA A 132 17.31 11.83 -4.50
N GLY A 133 17.60 10.53 -4.68
CA GLY A 133 16.65 9.54 -5.18
C GLY A 133 15.48 9.28 -4.23
N VAL A 134 15.67 9.39 -2.91
CA VAL A 134 14.61 9.29 -1.90
C VAL A 134 13.75 10.55 -1.90
N ALA A 135 14.36 11.74 -1.90
CA ALA A 135 13.64 13.01 -1.94
C ALA A 135 12.86 13.21 -3.24
N ASP A 136 13.44 12.82 -4.39
CA ASP A 136 12.76 12.89 -5.69
C ASP A 136 11.61 11.89 -5.78
N ARG A 137 11.76 10.68 -5.21
CA ARG A 137 10.67 9.69 -5.14
C ARG A 137 9.61 10.05 -4.11
N ALA A 138 9.98 10.74 -3.04
CA ALA A 138 9.04 11.25 -2.06
C ALA A 138 8.19 12.40 -2.64
N ARG A 139 8.80 13.30 -3.43
CA ARG A 139 8.07 14.31 -4.20
C ARG A 139 7.23 13.68 -5.31
N ALA A 140 7.78 12.70 -6.03
CA ALA A 140 7.04 11.91 -7.01
C ALA A 140 5.87 11.11 -6.40
N ARG A 141 5.95 10.68 -5.11
CA ARG A 141 4.82 10.09 -4.40
C ARG A 141 3.65 11.06 -4.24
N ASN A 142 3.90 12.36 -4.08
CA ASN A 142 2.85 13.38 -4.01
C ASN A 142 2.34 13.80 -5.41
N GLU A 143 3.10 13.53 -6.47
CA GLU A 143 2.75 13.91 -7.85
C GLU A 143 2.13 12.76 -8.67
N ASP A 144 2.27 11.49 -8.24
CA ASP A 144 1.89 10.31 -9.04
C ASP A 144 0.82 9.41 -8.38
N ASP A 145 0.07 9.93 -7.41
CA ASP A 145 -1.02 9.21 -6.75
C ASP A 145 -2.21 8.89 -7.69
N GLY A 146 -2.09 9.23 -8.99
CA GLY A 146 -3.09 8.94 -10.02
C GLY A 146 -4.47 9.55 -9.80
N LEU A 147 -4.64 10.28 -8.69
CA LEU A 147 -5.84 11.01 -8.33
C LEU A 147 -5.51 12.51 -8.44
N PRO A 148 -6.22 13.27 -9.28
CA PRO A 148 -6.00 14.71 -9.43
C PRO A 148 -6.45 15.41 -8.13
N GLU A 149 -5.53 15.67 -7.19
CA GLU A 149 -5.85 16.26 -5.89
C GLU A 149 -6.67 17.54 -6.01
N GLU A 150 -6.27 18.50 -6.84
CA GLU A 150 -7.04 19.74 -7.06
C GLU A 150 -8.39 19.46 -7.71
N GLY A 151 -8.45 18.52 -8.68
CA GLY A 151 -9.69 18.11 -9.34
C GLY A 151 -10.67 17.37 -8.43
N MET A 152 -10.18 16.54 -7.52
CA MET A 152 -11.02 15.78 -6.58
C MET A 152 -11.73 16.67 -5.57
N TRP A 153 -11.05 17.67 -4.99
CA TRP A 153 -11.63 18.56 -4.01
C TRP A 153 -12.79 19.36 -4.61
N GLU A 154 -12.58 20.00 -5.74
CA GLU A 154 -13.64 20.69 -6.46
C GLU A 154 -14.77 19.73 -6.84
N PHE A 155 -14.43 18.54 -7.37
CA PHE A 155 -15.41 17.54 -7.78
C PHE A 155 -16.39 17.18 -6.65
N PHE A 156 -15.88 16.86 -5.46
CA PHE A 156 -16.71 16.42 -4.34
C PHE A 156 -17.38 17.59 -3.61
N VAL A 157 -16.71 18.73 -3.43
CA VAL A 157 -17.34 19.91 -2.79
C VAL A 157 -18.54 20.38 -3.62
N ARG A 158 -18.43 20.42 -4.94
CA ARG A 158 -19.56 20.76 -5.84
C ARG A 158 -20.71 19.77 -5.75
N ARG A 159 -20.48 18.58 -5.21
CA ARG A 159 -21.49 17.52 -5.03
C ARG A 159 -22.02 17.42 -3.59
N GLY A 160 -21.61 18.36 -2.74
CA GLY A 160 -22.09 18.43 -1.37
C GLY A 160 -21.31 17.60 -0.36
N TYR A 161 -20.02 17.41 -0.58
CA TYR A 161 -19.10 16.82 0.41
C TYR A 161 -18.22 17.88 1.06
N ALA A 162 -17.85 17.67 2.32
CA ALA A 162 -16.72 18.35 2.93
C ALA A 162 -15.46 17.53 2.69
N MET A 163 -14.44 18.17 2.10
CA MET A 163 -13.13 17.59 1.88
C MET A 163 -12.19 17.98 3.02
N ILE A 164 -11.48 17.01 3.58
CA ILE A 164 -10.68 17.20 4.79
C ILE A 164 -9.29 16.61 4.58
N SER A 165 -8.26 17.44 4.79
CA SER A 165 -6.88 17.00 4.97
C SER A 165 -6.54 17.01 6.45
N MET A 166 -6.07 15.88 6.98
CA MET A 166 -5.63 15.73 8.37
C MET A 166 -4.12 15.52 8.41
N GLU A 167 -3.42 16.31 9.19
CA GLU A 167 -2.04 16.05 9.55
C GLU A 167 -1.98 15.01 10.67
N SER A 168 -1.17 13.94 10.50
CA SER A 168 -1.00 12.91 11.52
C SER A 168 -0.26 13.45 12.77
N LEU A 169 -0.23 12.67 13.83
CA LEU A 169 0.50 13.04 15.06
C LEU A 169 1.97 13.34 14.76
N GLY A 170 2.50 14.40 15.37
CA GLY A 170 3.89 14.81 15.25
C GLY A 170 4.30 15.30 13.86
N THR A 171 3.34 15.58 12.97
CA THR A 171 3.62 16.08 11.61
C THR A 171 3.11 17.52 11.46
N ALA A 172 3.90 18.36 10.81
CA ALA A 172 3.60 19.76 10.49
C ALA A 172 3.05 20.56 11.71
N GLY A 173 1.77 20.96 11.70
CA GLY A 173 1.11 21.72 12.76
C GLY A 173 0.47 20.87 13.86
N SER A 174 0.49 19.54 13.76
CA SER A 174 -0.01 18.61 14.78
C SER A 174 1.00 18.40 15.90
N THR A 175 0.53 18.24 17.14
CA THR A 175 1.36 17.86 18.29
C THR A 175 1.43 16.35 18.48
N GLY A 176 2.09 15.88 19.56
CA GLY A 176 2.28 14.47 19.84
C GLY A 176 3.44 13.83 19.08
N CYS A 177 3.58 12.52 19.19
CA CYS A 177 4.65 11.74 18.58
C CYS A 177 4.10 10.63 17.69
N PRO A 178 4.58 10.48 16.43
CA PRO A 178 4.16 9.41 15.56
C PRO A 178 4.69 8.06 16.07
N ASP A 179 3.95 7.00 15.82
CA ASP A 179 4.29 5.65 16.28
C ASP A 179 4.25 4.58 15.17
N ALA A 180 4.49 4.98 13.93
CA ALA A 180 4.51 4.11 12.75
C ALA A 180 3.25 3.24 12.62
N GLY A 181 2.10 3.88 12.46
CA GLY A 181 0.80 3.22 12.31
C GLY A 181 0.30 2.52 13.58
N GLY A 182 0.87 2.84 14.72
CA GLY A 182 0.52 2.25 15.99
C GLY A 182 -0.74 2.83 16.65
N PRO A 183 -0.95 2.50 17.93
CA PRO A 183 -2.14 2.92 18.66
C PRO A 183 -2.33 4.44 18.77
N HIS A 184 -1.25 5.23 18.79
CA HIS A 184 -1.33 6.69 18.92
C HIS A 184 -1.92 7.33 17.65
N GLU A 185 -1.42 6.96 16.48
CA GLU A 185 -1.93 7.47 15.20
C GLU A 185 -3.35 6.94 14.91
N ALA A 186 -3.66 5.70 15.32
CA ALA A 186 -5.01 5.17 15.26
C ALA A 186 -5.99 5.98 16.13
N ALA A 187 -5.59 6.34 17.35
CA ALA A 187 -6.41 7.15 18.25
C ALA A 187 -6.58 8.59 17.74
N ALA A 188 -5.55 9.17 17.13
CA ALA A 188 -5.59 10.50 16.56
C ALA A 188 -6.56 10.57 15.34
N THR A 189 -6.43 9.62 14.43
CA THR A 189 -7.34 9.53 13.27
C THR A 189 -8.77 9.26 13.70
N ARG A 190 -8.97 8.40 14.71
CA ARG A 190 -10.27 8.19 15.33
C ARG A 190 -10.86 9.47 15.94
N ALA A 191 -10.07 10.26 16.66
CA ALA A 191 -10.55 11.50 17.30
C ALA A 191 -11.11 12.48 16.25
N ALA A 192 -10.48 12.60 15.08
CA ALA A 192 -10.98 13.41 13.97
C ALA A 192 -12.33 12.88 13.45
N ILE A 193 -12.46 11.57 13.27
CA ILE A 193 -13.72 10.93 12.85
C ILE A 193 -14.81 11.12 13.91
N ASP A 194 -14.49 10.96 15.19
CA ASP A 194 -15.44 11.14 16.30
C ASP A 194 -15.93 12.59 16.39
N TRP A 195 -15.04 13.60 16.19
CA TRP A 195 -15.44 15.01 16.13
C TRP A 195 -16.40 15.29 14.95
N LEU A 196 -16.09 14.78 13.77
CA LEU A 196 -16.99 14.86 12.61
C LEU A 196 -18.32 14.12 12.84
N GLY A 197 -18.30 13.11 13.70
CA GLY A 197 -19.48 12.36 14.17
C GLY A 197 -20.30 13.09 15.24
N GLY A 198 -19.85 14.26 15.71
CA GLY A 198 -20.50 15.06 16.75
C GLY A 198 -20.07 14.69 18.17
N ALA A 199 -18.94 13.98 18.33
CA ALA A 199 -18.33 13.66 19.62
C ALA A 199 -16.89 14.20 19.69
N GLY A 200 -16.33 14.32 20.89
CA GLY A 200 -14.98 14.87 21.05
C GLY A 200 -14.93 16.38 21.08
N ARG A 201 -13.73 16.94 21.12
CA ARG A 201 -13.49 18.37 21.26
C ARG A 201 -12.50 18.86 20.20
N ALA A 202 -12.76 20.02 19.64
CA ALA A 202 -11.86 20.69 18.72
C ALA A 202 -11.84 22.19 18.96
N TYR A 203 -10.84 22.84 18.38
CA TYR A 203 -10.58 24.26 18.56
C TYR A 203 -10.30 24.93 17.21
N ASP A 204 -10.69 26.17 17.06
CA ASP A 204 -10.21 27.01 15.97
C ASP A 204 -8.78 27.52 16.22
N ALA A 205 -8.22 28.25 15.26
CA ALA A 205 -6.87 28.82 15.39
C ALA A 205 -6.74 29.86 16.54
N ALA A 206 -7.85 30.43 17.02
CA ALA A 206 -7.88 31.32 18.16
C ALA A 206 -8.03 30.58 19.51
N GLY A 207 -8.21 29.26 19.51
CA GLY A 207 -8.38 28.43 20.69
C GLY A 207 -9.81 28.34 21.21
N ASN A 208 -10.80 28.81 20.46
CA ASN A 208 -12.21 28.66 20.82
C ASN A 208 -12.69 27.25 20.52
N VAL A 209 -13.53 26.67 21.37
CA VAL A 209 -14.14 25.37 21.13
C VAL A 209 -15.11 25.45 19.96
N VAL A 210 -15.00 24.53 19.02
CA VAL A 210 -15.83 24.44 17.81
C VAL A 210 -16.43 23.06 17.66
N ALA A 211 -17.62 22.99 17.02
CA ALA A 211 -18.32 21.76 16.69
C ALA A 211 -18.53 21.66 15.20
N ALA A 212 -18.56 20.42 14.66
CA ALA A 212 -18.87 20.17 13.26
C ALA A 212 -20.39 20.15 13.02
N ASP A 213 -21.08 21.25 13.35
CA ASP A 213 -22.54 21.32 13.24
C ASP A 213 -23.04 21.19 11.79
N TRP A 214 -22.19 21.46 10.83
CA TRP A 214 -22.44 21.27 9.39
C TRP A 214 -22.32 19.80 8.93
N SER A 215 -21.75 18.90 9.75
CA SER A 215 -21.55 17.51 9.39
C SER A 215 -22.85 16.71 9.39
N ALA A 216 -23.03 15.85 8.38
CA ALA A 216 -24.04 14.81 8.35
C ALA A 216 -23.69 13.60 9.23
N ARG A 217 -22.55 13.66 9.95
CA ARG A 217 -22.01 12.59 10.84
C ARG A 217 -21.71 11.29 10.11
N LYS A 218 -21.39 11.37 8.84
CA LYS A 218 -20.95 10.25 8.01
C LYS A 218 -19.59 10.61 7.37
N VAL A 219 -18.60 9.77 7.60
CA VAL A 219 -17.21 9.98 7.17
C VAL A 219 -16.80 8.85 6.25
N GLY A 220 -16.25 9.20 5.08
CA GLY A 220 -15.47 8.33 4.23
C GLY A 220 -14.00 8.71 4.31
N MET A 221 -13.09 7.75 4.15
CA MET A 221 -11.67 8.03 4.05
C MET A 221 -11.07 7.33 2.83
N TYR A 222 -10.04 7.93 2.26
CA TYR A 222 -9.29 7.33 1.16
C TYR A 222 -7.83 7.78 1.21
N GLY A 223 -6.96 7.05 0.53
CA GLY A 223 -5.56 7.45 0.38
C GLY A 223 -4.69 6.33 -0.16
N VAL A 224 -3.52 6.72 -0.65
CA VAL A 224 -2.49 5.81 -1.16
C VAL A 224 -1.41 5.62 -0.10
N SER A 225 -0.83 4.42 -0.02
CA SER A 225 0.30 4.16 0.86
C SER A 225 -0.05 4.37 2.34
N TYR A 226 0.74 5.13 3.09
CA TYR A 226 0.45 5.44 4.48
C TYR A 226 -0.88 6.23 4.64
N ASN A 227 -1.23 7.09 3.67
CA ASN A 227 -2.52 7.79 3.68
C ASN A 227 -3.71 6.82 3.57
N GLY A 228 -3.50 5.65 2.95
CA GLY A 228 -4.46 4.53 2.92
C GLY A 228 -4.38 3.62 4.16
N THR A 229 -3.24 3.62 4.85
CA THR A 229 -3.00 2.85 6.07
C THR A 229 -3.68 3.47 7.29
N LEU A 230 -3.65 4.80 7.45
CA LEU A 230 -4.31 5.50 8.56
C LEU A 230 -5.83 5.26 8.61
N PRO A 231 -6.58 5.22 7.48
CA PRO A 231 -7.96 4.74 7.47
C PRO A 231 -8.15 3.34 8.06
N LEU A 232 -7.24 2.38 7.79
CA LEU A 232 -7.29 1.05 8.37
C LEU A 232 -7.03 1.07 9.88
N ALA A 233 -6.00 1.81 10.31
CA ALA A 233 -5.68 2.00 11.72
C ALA A 233 -6.86 2.59 12.51
N ALA A 234 -7.59 3.54 11.95
CA ALA A 234 -8.80 4.08 12.54
C ALA A 234 -9.96 3.08 12.50
N ALA A 235 -10.17 2.36 11.39
CA ALA A 235 -11.31 1.46 11.21
C ALA A 235 -11.32 0.31 12.22
N VAL A 236 -10.14 -0.25 12.59
CA VAL A 236 -10.04 -1.31 13.62
C VAL A 236 -10.37 -0.80 15.03
N THR A 237 -10.49 0.51 15.25
CA THR A 237 -10.97 1.09 16.51
C THR A 237 -12.50 1.21 16.57
N GLY A 238 -13.20 1.00 15.45
CA GLY A 238 -14.67 0.92 15.35
C GLY A 238 -15.42 2.24 15.51
N PRO A 239 -14.99 3.39 14.95
CA PRO A 239 -15.72 4.66 15.07
C PRO A 239 -17.04 4.62 14.30
N SER A 240 -18.14 5.00 14.96
CA SER A 240 -19.50 4.84 14.40
C SER A 240 -19.79 5.77 13.21
N ALA A 241 -19.12 6.91 13.13
CA ALA A 241 -19.26 7.85 12.02
C ALA A 241 -18.55 7.39 10.74
N LEU A 242 -17.55 6.51 10.81
CA LEU A 242 -16.83 5.98 9.65
C LEU A 242 -17.72 4.99 8.89
N LYS A 243 -18.04 5.29 7.63
CA LYS A 243 -18.94 4.48 6.80
C LYS A 243 -18.20 3.69 5.73
N THR A 244 -17.14 4.25 5.18
CA THR A 244 -16.35 3.59 4.14
C THR A 244 -14.91 4.03 4.17
N ILE A 245 -14.00 3.14 3.75
CA ILE A 245 -12.61 3.46 3.51
C ILE A 245 -12.16 2.91 2.14
N ILE A 246 -11.24 3.61 1.49
CA ILE A 246 -10.65 3.20 0.21
C ILE A 246 -9.13 3.19 0.37
N PRO A 247 -8.56 2.12 0.97
CA PRO A 247 -7.12 1.96 1.09
C PRO A 247 -6.52 1.53 -0.26
N MET A 248 -5.62 2.35 -0.81
CA MET A 248 -4.93 2.11 -2.08
C MET A 248 -3.46 1.84 -1.81
N SER A 249 -2.93 0.71 -2.26
CA SER A 249 -1.54 0.30 -1.98
C SER A 249 -1.16 0.55 -0.52
N ALA A 250 -2.01 0.09 0.41
CA ALA A 250 -1.95 0.44 1.82
C ALA A 250 -1.43 -0.71 2.69
N VAL A 251 -0.67 -0.38 3.73
CA VAL A 251 -0.15 -1.35 4.70
C VAL A 251 -1.30 -1.86 5.58
N SER A 252 -1.59 -3.16 5.52
CA SER A 252 -2.58 -3.82 6.39
C SER A 252 -1.94 -4.54 7.58
N SER A 253 -0.63 -4.80 7.50
CA SER A 253 0.21 -5.34 8.57
C SER A 253 1.61 -4.75 8.45
N TRP A 254 2.04 -3.98 9.45
CA TRP A 254 3.38 -3.40 9.46
C TRP A 254 4.48 -4.46 9.66
N TYR A 255 4.14 -5.61 10.25
CA TYR A 255 5.03 -6.76 10.26
C TYR A 255 5.36 -7.21 8.84
N ASP A 256 4.34 -7.41 8.00
CA ASP A 256 4.55 -7.83 6.61
C ASP A 256 5.16 -6.73 5.70
N GLU A 257 5.26 -5.51 6.18
CA GLU A 257 5.98 -4.44 5.49
C GLU A 257 7.50 -4.59 5.70
N TYR A 258 7.91 -4.85 6.94
CA TYR A 258 9.31 -4.87 7.35
C TYR A 258 9.84 -6.25 7.72
N ARG A 259 9.00 -7.28 7.70
CA ARG A 259 9.35 -8.68 7.99
C ARG A 259 8.67 -9.62 6.99
N ALA A 260 9.30 -10.77 6.78
CA ALA A 260 8.70 -11.87 6.03
C ALA A 260 9.14 -13.19 6.64
N ASN A 261 8.22 -13.86 7.35
CA ASN A 261 8.49 -15.11 8.05
C ASN A 261 9.76 -15.04 8.91
N GLY A 262 9.89 -13.99 9.74
CA GLY A 262 11.05 -13.71 10.58
C GLY A 262 12.19 -12.96 9.89
N LEU A 263 12.28 -13.02 8.57
CA LEU A 263 13.32 -12.30 7.85
C LEU A 263 13.04 -10.80 7.82
N VAL A 264 14.03 -9.98 8.18
CA VAL A 264 13.97 -8.53 8.04
C VAL A 264 14.04 -8.17 6.56
N VAL A 265 13.02 -7.48 6.07
CA VAL A 265 12.91 -7.02 4.68
C VAL A 265 12.67 -5.52 4.62
N ALA A 266 12.98 -4.92 3.49
CA ALA A 266 12.69 -3.51 3.23
C ALA A 266 11.58 -3.35 2.18
N PRO A 267 10.83 -2.24 2.20
CA PRO A 267 9.95 -1.88 1.10
C PRO A 267 10.81 -1.42 -0.09
N LEU A 268 10.52 -1.93 -1.29
CA LEU A 268 11.26 -1.61 -2.51
C LEU A 268 12.79 -1.73 -2.26
N ASN A 269 13.60 -0.82 -2.79
CA ASN A 269 15.05 -0.75 -2.58
C ASN A 269 15.47 0.22 -1.43
N TRP A 270 14.64 0.32 -0.39
CA TRP A 270 14.87 1.20 0.76
C TRP A 270 15.55 0.44 1.91
N GLN A 271 16.62 -0.27 1.59
CA GLN A 271 17.31 -1.11 2.55
C GLN A 271 17.71 -0.32 3.79
N GLY A 272 17.44 -0.90 4.96
CA GLY A 272 17.68 -0.28 6.24
C GLY A 272 16.53 0.61 6.75
N GLU A 273 15.46 0.83 5.95
CA GLU A 273 14.21 1.38 6.48
C GLU A 273 13.53 0.35 7.38
N ASP A 274 12.94 0.82 8.47
CA ASP A 274 12.11 0.05 9.38
C ASP A 274 11.11 0.99 10.08
N ALA A 275 10.26 0.49 10.95
CA ALA A 275 9.18 1.27 11.57
C ALA A 275 9.69 2.52 12.31
N ASP A 276 10.80 2.44 13.03
CA ASP A 276 11.41 3.58 13.73
C ASP A 276 11.98 4.63 12.76
N ILE A 277 12.61 4.19 11.68
CA ILE A 277 13.13 5.09 10.64
C ILE A 277 11.98 5.80 9.95
N HIS A 278 10.92 5.08 9.62
CA HIS A 278 9.73 5.68 9.01
C HIS A 278 9.07 6.72 9.94
N ALA A 279 8.92 6.40 11.24
CA ALA A 279 8.42 7.35 12.23
C ALA A 279 9.30 8.61 12.33
N ARG A 280 10.63 8.46 12.29
CA ARG A 280 11.56 9.60 12.30
C ARG A 280 11.48 10.44 11.02
N ILE A 281 11.24 9.82 9.85
CA ILE A 281 11.08 10.54 8.56
C ILE A 281 9.84 11.44 8.59
N ILE A 282 8.74 10.97 9.15
CA ILE A 282 7.48 11.73 9.20
C ILE A 282 7.40 12.70 10.39
N LEU A 283 8.30 12.63 11.36
CA LEU A 283 8.35 13.51 12.51
C LEU A 283 8.82 14.92 12.10
N SER A 284 7.88 15.77 11.74
CA SER A 284 8.13 17.10 11.15
C SER A 284 7.52 18.26 11.96
N ARG A 285 7.08 17.99 13.19
CA ARG A 285 6.62 19.03 14.11
C ARG A 285 7.75 20.01 14.47
N GLN A 286 7.38 21.18 14.97
CA GLN A 286 8.33 22.28 15.24
C GLN A 286 9.44 21.92 16.25
N ASP A 287 9.13 21.07 17.24
CA ASP A 287 10.04 20.62 18.31
C ASP A 287 10.18 19.09 18.35
N PRO A 288 10.74 18.46 17.30
CA PRO A 288 10.76 17.00 17.15
C PRO A 288 11.55 16.26 18.24
N GLN A 289 12.46 16.96 18.94
CA GLN A 289 13.29 16.37 19.99
C GLN A 289 12.49 15.87 21.21
N VAL A 290 11.26 16.33 21.42
CA VAL A 290 10.41 15.83 22.52
C VAL A 290 10.05 14.36 22.32
N CYS A 291 10.03 13.86 21.09
CA CYS A 291 9.72 12.49 20.73
C CYS A 291 10.94 11.54 20.73
N ALA A 292 12.12 12.00 21.17
CA ALA A 292 13.34 11.18 21.07
C ALA A 292 13.21 9.84 21.80
N ALA A 293 12.60 9.84 23.01
CA ALA A 293 12.42 8.61 23.80
C ALA A 293 11.45 7.63 23.11
N ASP A 294 10.41 8.13 22.46
CA ASP A 294 9.45 7.29 21.71
C ASP A 294 10.10 6.66 20.50
N MET A 295 10.94 7.41 19.77
CA MET A 295 11.70 6.90 18.64
C MET A 295 12.69 5.81 19.04
N ASP A 296 13.36 5.95 20.18
CA ASP A 296 14.27 4.94 20.71
C ASP A 296 13.51 3.69 21.21
N GLU A 297 12.32 3.87 21.76
CA GLU A 297 11.42 2.77 22.14
C GLU A 297 10.93 2.00 20.92
N LEU A 298 10.51 2.68 19.84
CA LEU A 298 10.15 2.04 18.57
C LEU A 298 11.30 1.19 18.03
N ALA A 299 12.52 1.75 17.98
CA ALA A 299 13.72 1.05 17.51
C ALA A 299 13.99 -0.24 18.32
N ARG A 300 13.74 -0.19 19.64
CA ARG A 300 13.96 -1.34 20.51
C ARG A 300 12.86 -2.41 20.37
N GLN A 301 11.59 -1.99 20.22
CA GLN A 301 10.44 -2.91 20.19
C GLN A 301 10.25 -3.62 18.85
N GLN A 302 10.67 -3.01 17.73
CA GLN A 302 10.54 -3.60 16.39
C GLN A 302 11.43 -4.83 16.17
N ASP A 303 12.47 -5.00 16.98
CA ASP A 303 13.43 -6.10 16.98
C ASP A 303 13.97 -6.50 15.60
N ARG A 304 15.04 -5.81 15.17
CA ARG A 304 15.74 -6.12 13.91
C ARG A 304 16.67 -7.33 14.03
N ASN A 305 16.94 -7.83 15.26
CA ASN A 305 17.90 -8.91 15.46
C ASN A 305 17.29 -10.30 15.24
N THR A 306 16.08 -10.53 15.75
CA THR A 306 15.38 -11.81 15.60
C THR A 306 14.34 -11.79 14.50
N GLY A 307 13.77 -10.63 14.18
CA GLY A 307 12.66 -10.49 13.26
C GLY A 307 11.36 -11.11 13.76
N ASP A 308 11.28 -11.46 15.05
CA ASP A 308 10.15 -12.16 15.63
C ASP A 308 8.86 -11.30 15.67
N TYR A 309 7.73 -11.93 15.39
CA TYR A 309 6.42 -11.31 15.58
C TYR A 309 6.14 -11.15 17.08
N SER A 310 5.83 -9.92 17.49
CA SER A 310 5.69 -9.52 18.89
C SER A 310 4.40 -8.73 19.13
N PRO A 311 4.04 -8.40 20.38
CA PRO A 311 2.92 -7.49 20.67
C PRO A 311 3.05 -6.12 20.00
N PHE A 312 4.26 -5.63 19.74
CA PHE A 312 4.51 -4.40 18.97
C PHE A 312 3.93 -4.50 17.56
N TRP A 313 4.19 -5.59 16.86
CA TRP A 313 3.67 -5.86 15.52
C TRP A 313 2.18 -6.19 15.53
N ALA A 314 1.71 -6.93 16.54
CA ALA A 314 0.29 -7.29 16.68
C ALA A 314 -0.61 -6.05 16.83
N ALA A 315 -0.13 -4.99 17.49
CA ALA A 315 -0.85 -3.72 17.60
C ALA A 315 -1.00 -2.97 16.26
N ARG A 316 -0.16 -3.31 15.27
CA ARG A 316 -0.08 -2.73 13.94
C ARG A 316 -0.51 -3.70 12.82
N ASP A 317 -1.17 -4.78 13.18
CA ASP A 317 -1.71 -5.79 12.26
C ASP A 317 -3.23 -5.60 12.14
N TYR A 318 -3.65 -4.75 11.21
CA TYR A 318 -5.07 -4.42 11.02
C TYR A 318 -5.83 -5.56 10.35
N ALA A 319 -5.16 -6.36 9.52
CA ALA A 319 -5.76 -7.54 8.91
C ALA A 319 -6.16 -8.57 9.97
N ALA A 320 -5.32 -8.82 10.98
CA ALA A 320 -5.65 -9.67 12.11
C ALA A 320 -6.80 -9.10 12.98
N GLN A 321 -7.00 -7.77 12.95
CA GLN A 321 -8.06 -7.08 13.68
C GLN A 321 -9.30 -6.78 12.84
N ALA A 322 -9.43 -7.32 11.64
CA ALA A 322 -10.53 -7.04 10.69
C ALA A 322 -11.93 -7.28 11.25
N SER A 323 -12.10 -8.15 12.24
CA SER A 323 -13.38 -8.37 12.95
C SER A 323 -13.95 -7.10 13.61
N LYS A 324 -13.12 -6.11 13.88
CA LYS A 324 -13.51 -4.84 14.49
C LYS A 324 -13.99 -3.81 13.46
N ILE A 325 -13.67 -4.00 12.17
CA ILE A 325 -14.02 -3.08 11.08
C ILE A 325 -15.52 -3.17 10.81
N LYS A 326 -16.20 -2.03 10.84
CA LYS A 326 -17.63 -1.88 10.56
C LYS A 326 -17.91 -1.10 9.27
N ALA A 327 -16.94 -0.31 8.84
CA ALA A 327 -17.00 0.43 7.58
C ALA A 327 -16.82 -0.52 6.39
N SER A 328 -17.44 -0.21 5.27
CA SER A 328 -17.14 -0.89 4.01
C SER A 328 -15.73 -0.57 3.51
N VAL A 329 -15.12 -1.47 2.74
CA VAL A 329 -13.73 -1.34 2.32
C VAL A 329 -13.57 -1.57 0.81
N PHE A 330 -13.11 -0.56 0.07
CA PHE A 330 -12.75 -0.71 -1.33
C PHE A 330 -11.21 -0.74 -1.47
N ILE A 331 -10.64 -1.94 -1.55
CA ILE A 331 -9.20 -2.17 -1.64
C ILE A 331 -8.73 -1.94 -3.08
N VAL A 332 -7.63 -1.21 -3.25
CA VAL A 332 -6.94 -1.02 -4.54
C VAL A 332 -5.49 -1.44 -4.37
N GLN A 333 -5.00 -2.39 -5.19
CA GLN A 333 -3.66 -2.95 -5.01
C GLN A 333 -2.95 -3.16 -6.35
N GLY A 334 -1.72 -2.67 -6.44
CA GLY A 334 -0.81 -2.92 -7.56
C GLY A 334 -0.20 -4.31 -7.50
N LEU A 335 -0.25 -5.04 -8.61
CA LEU A 335 0.33 -6.39 -8.71
C LEU A 335 1.86 -6.39 -8.79
N ARG A 336 2.46 -5.26 -9.15
CA ARG A 336 3.92 -5.04 -9.16
C ARG A 336 4.36 -4.04 -8.12
N ASP A 337 3.57 -3.87 -7.06
CA ASP A 337 3.92 -3.03 -5.92
C ASP A 337 4.90 -3.79 -5.00
N TRP A 338 6.19 -3.45 -5.12
CA TRP A 338 7.25 -3.98 -4.29
C TRP A 338 7.59 -3.05 -3.12
N ASN A 339 6.91 -1.92 -3.02
CA ASN A 339 6.92 -1.05 -1.85
C ASN A 339 5.92 -1.60 -0.81
N VAL A 340 4.62 -1.37 -1.03
CA VAL A 340 3.55 -2.00 -0.24
C VAL A 340 3.09 -3.26 -0.98
N LYS A 341 3.69 -4.38 -0.60
CA LYS A 341 3.63 -5.64 -1.34
C LYS A 341 2.19 -6.17 -1.48
N THR A 342 1.92 -6.93 -2.53
CA THR A 342 0.57 -7.44 -2.87
C THR A 342 -0.09 -8.24 -1.75
N LYS A 343 0.67 -8.86 -0.86
CA LYS A 343 0.16 -9.53 0.35
C LYS A 343 -0.70 -8.58 1.18
N GLN A 344 -0.35 -7.30 1.26
CA GLN A 344 -1.05 -6.32 2.10
C GLN A 344 -2.52 -6.17 1.71
N GLY A 345 -2.82 -5.97 0.42
CA GLY A 345 -4.19 -5.88 -0.06
C GLY A 345 -4.94 -7.21 0.03
N ILE A 346 -4.27 -8.32 -0.27
CA ILE A 346 -4.91 -9.64 -0.35
C ILE A 346 -5.22 -10.22 1.03
N GLN A 347 -4.31 -10.14 1.99
CA GLN A 347 -4.61 -10.61 3.35
C GLN A 347 -5.74 -9.81 4.01
N LEU A 348 -5.83 -8.49 3.71
CA LEU A 348 -6.94 -7.66 4.13
C LEU A 348 -8.25 -8.11 3.46
N TRP A 349 -8.24 -8.34 2.12
CA TRP A 349 -9.39 -8.86 1.39
C TRP A 349 -9.93 -10.14 2.02
N ASP A 350 -9.07 -11.10 2.31
CA ASP A 350 -9.46 -12.37 2.90
C ASP A 350 -9.97 -12.20 4.34
N ALA A 351 -9.31 -11.37 5.13
CA ALA A 351 -9.71 -11.10 6.51
C ALA A 351 -11.10 -10.45 6.58
N LEU A 352 -11.37 -9.42 5.77
CA LEU A 352 -12.68 -8.78 5.68
C LEU A 352 -13.77 -9.77 5.28
N GLY A 353 -13.47 -10.66 4.32
CA GLY A 353 -14.43 -11.67 3.87
C GLY A 353 -14.82 -12.67 4.94
N ARG A 354 -13.86 -13.12 5.77
CA ARG A 354 -14.12 -14.00 6.89
C ARG A 354 -15.09 -13.39 7.92
N HIS A 355 -15.14 -12.06 7.99
CA HIS A 355 -15.99 -11.32 8.93
C HIS A 355 -17.23 -10.68 8.29
N GLY A 356 -17.50 -10.96 7.00
CA GLY A 356 -18.70 -10.47 6.31
C GLY A 356 -18.74 -8.95 6.14
N VAL A 357 -17.58 -8.30 6.08
CA VAL A 357 -17.48 -6.86 5.81
C VAL A 357 -17.73 -6.62 4.31
N ASP A 358 -18.56 -5.64 3.97
CA ASP A 358 -18.77 -5.21 2.59
C ASP A 358 -17.46 -4.74 2.00
N ARG A 359 -17.05 -5.36 0.88
CA ARG A 359 -15.72 -5.13 0.31
C ARG A 359 -15.73 -5.18 -1.21
N LYS A 360 -14.83 -4.41 -1.81
CA LYS A 360 -14.50 -4.45 -3.24
C LYS A 360 -12.98 -4.49 -3.38
N LEU A 361 -12.49 -5.15 -4.45
CA LEU A 361 -11.06 -5.28 -4.76
C LEU A 361 -10.81 -4.84 -6.20
N TRP A 362 -9.88 -3.91 -6.37
CA TRP A 362 -9.36 -3.52 -7.68
C TRP A 362 -7.87 -3.87 -7.75
N LEU A 363 -7.53 -4.83 -8.61
CA LEU A 363 -6.15 -5.21 -8.88
C LEU A 363 -5.72 -4.58 -10.20
N TYR A 364 -4.62 -3.84 -10.17
CA TYR A 364 -4.06 -3.23 -11.38
C TYR A 364 -2.63 -3.73 -11.63
N ASP A 365 -2.27 -3.92 -12.91
CA ASP A 365 -0.92 -4.30 -13.32
C ASP A 365 0.02 -3.09 -13.32
N GLY A 366 0.36 -2.63 -12.12
CA GLY A 366 1.20 -1.48 -11.86
C GLY A 366 1.98 -1.61 -10.56
N GLY A 367 2.87 -0.65 -10.33
CA GLY A 367 3.65 -0.50 -9.10
C GLY A 367 2.89 0.19 -7.98
N HIS A 368 3.64 0.88 -7.09
CA HIS A 368 3.07 1.61 -5.96
C HIS A 368 2.26 2.81 -6.42
N GLY A 369 1.00 2.93 -5.96
CA GLY A 369 0.11 4.03 -6.32
C GLY A 369 -1.37 3.64 -6.32
N SER A 370 -2.11 4.09 -7.35
CA SER A 370 -3.54 3.86 -7.52
C SER A 370 -3.85 3.29 -8.90
N ALA A 371 -5.05 2.70 -9.05
CA ALA A 371 -5.63 2.33 -10.33
C ALA A 371 -5.90 3.59 -11.19
N ASN A 372 -5.77 3.45 -12.50
CA ASN A 372 -5.86 4.57 -13.45
C ASN A 372 -6.75 4.29 -14.65
N ALA A 373 -7.45 3.16 -14.70
CA ALA A 373 -8.44 2.91 -15.73
C ALA A 373 -9.55 3.97 -15.68
N PRO A 374 -10.09 4.43 -16.83
CA PRO A 374 -11.15 5.43 -16.87
C PRO A 374 -12.40 5.07 -16.04
N GLN A 375 -12.61 3.80 -15.76
CA GLN A 375 -13.72 3.28 -14.95
C GLN A 375 -13.48 3.39 -13.44
N PHE A 376 -12.23 3.57 -12.99
CA PHE A 376 -11.88 3.53 -11.57
C PHE A 376 -12.49 4.69 -10.78
N PHE A 377 -12.24 5.93 -11.19
CA PHE A 377 -12.77 7.10 -10.49
C PHE A 377 -14.32 7.12 -10.45
N PRO A 378 -15.06 6.84 -11.55
CA PRO A 378 -16.51 6.64 -11.48
C PRO A 378 -16.96 5.54 -10.52
N ALA A 379 -16.23 4.42 -10.42
CA ALA A 379 -16.55 3.36 -9.47
C ALA A 379 -16.33 3.82 -8.02
N MET A 380 -15.24 4.53 -7.76
CA MET A 380 -14.94 5.16 -6.47
C MET A 380 -16.02 6.15 -6.05
N HIS A 381 -16.45 7.04 -6.95
CA HIS A 381 -17.54 8.01 -6.69
C HIS A 381 -18.84 7.30 -6.33
N ARG A 382 -19.28 6.30 -7.12
CA ARG A 382 -20.50 5.53 -6.84
C ARG A 382 -20.43 4.76 -5.53
N TRP A 383 -19.25 4.26 -5.16
CA TRP A 383 -18.99 3.60 -3.88
C TRP A 383 -19.17 4.58 -2.72
N ILE A 384 -18.56 5.77 -2.82
CA ILE A 384 -18.67 6.84 -1.81
C ILE A 384 -20.11 7.30 -1.66
N ASP A 385 -20.79 7.59 -2.77
CA ASP A 385 -22.19 8.04 -2.77
C ASP A 385 -23.13 7.04 -2.10
N HIS A 386 -22.88 5.74 -2.34
CA HIS A 386 -23.67 4.68 -1.71
C HIS A 386 -23.53 4.70 -0.19
N TYR A 387 -22.30 4.67 0.35
CA TYR A 387 -22.10 4.53 1.80
C TYR A 387 -22.25 5.85 2.58
N ILE A 388 -22.09 6.98 1.94
CA ILE A 388 -22.25 8.30 2.60
C ILE A 388 -23.68 8.83 2.47
N TYR A 389 -24.30 8.71 1.30
CA TYR A 389 -25.62 9.30 1.05
C TYR A 389 -26.73 8.26 0.81
N ASP A 390 -26.45 6.97 1.00
CA ASP A 390 -27.39 5.87 0.78
C ASP A 390 -27.93 5.85 -0.66
N VAL A 391 -27.13 6.32 -1.64
CA VAL A 391 -27.52 6.37 -3.06
C VAL A 391 -27.56 4.95 -3.61
N ASP A 392 -28.64 4.61 -4.31
CA ASP A 392 -28.70 3.41 -5.13
C ASP A 392 -27.87 3.62 -6.41
N SER A 393 -26.55 3.42 -6.28
CA SER A 393 -25.56 3.65 -7.33
C SER A 393 -25.33 2.43 -8.22
N GLY A 394 -25.94 1.28 -7.89
CA GLY A 394 -25.74 0.00 -8.55
C GLY A 394 -24.40 -0.69 -8.27
N ILE A 395 -23.49 -0.03 -7.51
CA ILE A 395 -22.12 -0.55 -7.29
C ILE A 395 -22.10 -1.91 -6.54
N GLN A 396 -23.10 -2.17 -5.66
CA GLN A 396 -23.22 -3.44 -4.93
C GLN A 396 -23.64 -4.62 -5.83
N GLY A 397 -24.30 -4.34 -6.97
CA GLY A 397 -24.66 -5.36 -7.96
C GLY A 397 -23.51 -5.76 -8.88
N GLU A 398 -22.41 -5.03 -8.86
CA GLU A 398 -21.24 -5.34 -9.67
C GLU A 398 -20.41 -6.48 -9.06
N ALA A 399 -19.62 -7.16 -9.91
CA ALA A 399 -18.64 -8.11 -9.43
C ALA A 399 -17.65 -7.44 -8.43
N PRO A 400 -17.36 -8.10 -7.30
CA PRO A 400 -16.56 -7.47 -6.24
C PRO A 400 -15.08 -7.34 -6.59
N VAL A 401 -14.58 -8.04 -7.62
CA VAL A 401 -13.17 -7.98 -8.05
C VAL A 401 -13.08 -7.45 -9.47
N THR A 402 -12.20 -6.48 -9.68
CA THR A 402 -11.90 -5.88 -11.00
C THR A 402 -10.41 -6.03 -11.29
N PHE A 403 -10.08 -6.35 -12.54
CA PHE A 403 -8.70 -6.45 -13.04
C PHE A 403 -8.42 -5.37 -14.08
N GLU A 404 -7.33 -4.65 -13.90
CA GLU A 404 -6.82 -3.62 -14.81
C GLU A 404 -5.42 -4.03 -15.30
N ASP A 405 -5.19 -3.96 -16.60
CA ASP A 405 -3.88 -4.26 -17.20
C ASP A 405 -2.94 -3.04 -17.21
N ALA A 406 -1.69 -3.28 -17.62
CA ALA A 406 -0.67 -2.24 -17.72
C ALA A 406 -1.01 -1.11 -18.72
N SER A 407 -1.99 -1.31 -19.60
CA SER A 407 -2.50 -0.27 -20.51
C SER A 407 -3.60 0.60 -19.89
N ARG A 408 -3.89 0.41 -18.60
CA ARG A 408 -4.97 1.09 -17.86
C ARG A 408 -6.37 0.73 -18.40
N THR A 409 -6.53 -0.53 -18.80
CA THR A 409 -7.79 -1.06 -19.33
C THR A 409 -8.34 -2.10 -18.36
N VAL A 410 -9.65 -2.04 -18.05
CA VAL A 410 -10.33 -3.12 -17.33
C VAL A 410 -10.44 -4.32 -18.25
N VAL A 411 -9.71 -5.39 -17.93
CA VAL A 411 -9.64 -6.62 -18.73
C VAL A 411 -10.56 -7.73 -18.22
N GLY A 412 -11.23 -7.51 -17.08
CA GLY A 412 -12.18 -8.48 -16.57
C GLY A 412 -12.63 -8.18 -15.13
N THR A 413 -13.62 -8.95 -14.70
CA THR A 413 -14.14 -8.94 -13.33
C THR A 413 -14.32 -10.36 -12.83
N SER A 414 -14.42 -10.54 -11.49
CA SER A 414 -14.63 -11.86 -10.87
C SER A 414 -15.49 -11.75 -9.62
N GLN A 415 -16.20 -12.84 -9.29
CA GLN A 415 -16.98 -12.95 -8.06
C GLN A 415 -16.13 -13.21 -6.81
N ALA A 416 -14.87 -13.60 -6.99
CA ALA A 416 -13.93 -13.85 -5.91
C ALA A 416 -12.48 -13.67 -6.39
N TRP A 417 -11.57 -13.52 -5.44
CA TRP A 417 -10.14 -13.69 -5.63
C TRP A 417 -9.60 -14.67 -4.57
N PRO A 418 -8.80 -15.69 -4.93
CA PRO A 418 -8.42 -16.06 -6.30
C PRO A 418 -9.62 -16.32 -7.22
N VAL A 419 -9.40 -16.18 -8.54
CA VAL A 419 -10.46 -16.43 -9.54
C VAL A 419 -11.04 -17.83 -9.35
N PRO A 420 -12.38 -18.02 -9.36
CA PRO A 420 -12.98 -19.35 -9.22
C PRO A 420 -12.42 -20.36 -10.21
N GLY A 421 -12.07 -21.55 -9.70
CA GLY A 421 -11.38 -22.58 -10.47
C GLY A 421 -9.85 -22.47 -10.46
N SER A 422 -9.29 -21.61 -9.62
CA SER A 422 -7.86 -21.61 -9.31
C SER A 422 -7.55 -22.70 -8.30
N ASP A 423 -7.00 -23.81 -8.78
CA ASP A 423 -6.62 -24.94 -7.93
C ASP A 423 -5.10 -25.01 -7.79
N ALA A 424 -4.64 -25.35 -6.57
CA ALA A 424 -3.22 -25.53 -6.30
C ALA A 424 -2.66 -26.74 -7.08
N VAL A 425 -1.65 -26.48 -7.89
CA VAL A 425 -0.93 -27.49 -8.66
C VAL A 425 0.49 -27.61 -8.14
N THR A 426 0.78 -28.72 -7.49
CA THR A 426 2.12 -29.04 -6.97
C THR A 426 3.02 -29.53 -8.10
N LEU A 427 4.19 -28.87 -8.24
CA LEU A 427 5.26 -29.25 -9.16
C LEU A 427 6.53 -29.51 -8.37
N PRO A 428 7.21 -30.67 -8.60
CA PRO A 428 8.55 -30.86 -8.05
C PRO A 428 9.53 -29.91 -8.74
N LEU A 429 10.54 -29.41 -8.01
CA LEU A 429 11.57 -28.55 -8.61
C LEU A 429 12.43 -29.33 -9.62
N ALA A 430 12.61 -30.63 -9.40
CA ALA A 430 13.26 -31.51 -10.36
C ALA A 430 12.66 -32.91 -10.32
N VAL A 431 12.77 -33.61 -11.44
CA VAL A 431 12.39 -35.03 -11.58
C VAL A 431 13.63 -35.88 -11.81
N GLY A 432 13.59 -37.18 -11.43
CA GLY A 432 14.67 -38.14 -11.66
C GLY A 432 15.30 -38.65 -10.38
N ALA A 433 16.58 -39.03 -10.45
CA ALA A 433 17.31 -39.56 -9.30
C ALA A 433 17.48 -38.50 -8.19
N ALA A 434 17.43 -38.94 -6.94
CA ALA A 434 17.70 -38.10 -5.78
C ALA A 434 19.07 -37.44 -5.90
N ARG A 435 19.14 -36.13 -5.70
CA ARG A 435 20.39 -35.35 -5.72
C ARG A 435 20.30 -34.18 -4.76
N THR A 436 21.42 -33.56 -4.52
CA THR A 436 21.54 -32.32 -3.78
C THR A 436 22.25 -31.32 -4.65
N ASP A 437 21.63 -30.15 -4.83
CA ASP A 437 22.19 -29.02 -5.55
C ASP A 437 22.62 -27.95 -4.51
N THR A 438 23.79 -27.37 -4.68
CA THR A 438 24.39 -26.44 -3.69
C THR A 438 24.79 -25.14 -4.36
N PHE A 439 24.61 -24.03 -3.67
CA PHE A 439 25.17 -22.73 -4.03
C PHE A 439 25.82 -22.07 -2.82
N VAL A 440 26.67 -21.08 -3.09
CA VAL A 440 27.31 -20.24 -2.08
C VAL A 440 26.81 -18.82 -2.24
N ASP A 441 26.18 -18.27 -1.20
CA ASP A 441 25.71 -16.89 -1.23
C ASP A 441 26.90 -15.92 -1.27
N ASN A 442 26.89 -15.06 -2.27
CA ASN A 442 27.83 -13.97 -2.46
C ASN A 442 27.11 -12.67 -2.80
N GLY A 443 25.85 -12.57 -2.39
CA GLY A 443 24.85 -11.63 -2.88
C GLY A 443 24.95 -10.19 -2.38
N ARG A 444 26.09 -9.77 -1.79
CA ARG A 444 26.20 -8.41 -1.24
C ARG A 444 26.09 -7.30 -2.28
N ASP A 445 26.37 -7.58 -3.56
CA ASP A 445 26.46 -6.59 -4.63
C ASP A 445 25.65 -6.97 -5.88
N THR A 446 24.89 -8.08 -5.83
CA THR A 446 24.21 -8.63 -7.01
C THR A 446 22.70 -8.64 -6.82
N VAL A 447 21.98 -7.92 -7.66
CA VAL A 447 20.50 -7.92 -7.65
C VAL A 447 19.94 -9.27 -8.12
N ALA A 448 18.77 -9.64 -7.60
CA ALA A 448 18.17 -10.95 -7.87
C ALA A 448 17.95 -11.22 -9.37
N GLU A 449 17.69 -10.19 -10.15
CA GLU A 449 17.48 -10.26 -11.59
C GLU A 449 18.72 -10.76 -12.35
N GLU A 450 19.92 -10.59 -11.81
CA GLU A 450 21.17 -11.11 -12.36
C GLU A 450 21.42 -12.57 -11.96
N LEU A 451 20.69 -13.07 -10.96
CA LEU A 451 20.81 -14.42 -10.41
C LEU A 451 19.77 -15.41 -10.93
N LEU A 452 18.97 -15.02 -11.96
CA LEU A 452 17.92 -15.86 -12.54
C LEU A 452 18.46 -17.06 -13.34
N GLU A 453 19.73 -17.01 -13.73
CA GLU A 453 20.45 -18.14 -14.33
C GLU A 453 21.41 -18.78 -13.32
N PRO A 454 21.63 -20.10 -13.34
CA PRO A 454 22.56 -20.76 -12.42
C PRO A 454 23.99 -20.23 -12.61
N ALA A 455 24.46 -19.44 -11.64
CA ALA A 455 25.80 -18.84 -11.67
C ALA A 455 26.64 -19.17 -10.42
N GLY A 456 26.29 -20.22 -9.67
CA GLY A 456 26.97 -20.62 -8.43
C GLY A 456 26.49 -19.87 -7.18
N HIS A 457 25.66 -18.83 -7.34
CA HIS A 457 25.08 -18.02 -6.27
C HIS A 457 23.56 -18.17 -6.15
N SER A 458 22.97 -19.00 -7.01
CA SER A 458 21.55 -19.35 -7.02
C SER A 458 21.35 -20.73 -7.63
N LEU A 459 20.17 -21.30 -7.42
CA LEU A 459 19.68 -22.51 -8.11
C LEU A 459 18.43 -22.13 -8.90
N ALA A 460 18.38 -22.52 -10.18
CA ALA A 460 17.23 -22.27 -11.04
C ALA A 460 16.66 -23.60 -11.56
N TYR A 461 15.37 -23.78 -11.38
CA TYR A 461 14.60 -24.94 -11.84
C TYR A 461 13.51 -24.48 -12.79
N ARG A 462 13.36 -25.14 -13.94
CA ARG A 462 12.42 -24.74 -14.98
C ARG A 462 11.58 -25.93 -15.48
N THR A 463 10.34 -25.65 -15.81
CA THR A 463 9.49 -26.61 -16.54
C THR A 463 9.93 -26.73 -17.99
N GLN A 464 9.32 -27.66 -18.72
CA GLN A 464 9.29 -27.58 -20.19
C GLN A 464 8.49 -26.33 -20.60
N ALA A 465 8.66 -25.92 -21.89
CA ALA A 465 7.90 -24.82 -22.44
C ALA A 465 6.40 -25.18 -22.53
N LEU A 466 5.56 -24.27 -22.11
CA LEU A 466 4.11 -24.43 -22.19
C LEU A 466 3.66 -24.44 -23.65
N THR A 467 2.77 -25.37 -24.03
CA THR A 467 2.16 -25.41 -25.38
C THR A 467 0.86 -24.58 -25.45
N ALA A 468 0.32 -24.16 -24.31
CA ALA A 468 -0.84 -23.27 -24.18
C ALA A 468 -0.64 -22.31 -23.01
N PRO A 469 -1.28 -21.13 -23.00
CA PRO A 469 -1.19 -20.20 -21.87
C PRO A 469 -1.72 -20.82 -20.57
N ALA A 470 -1.07 -20.47 -19.44
CA ALA A 470 -1.51 -20.85 -18.08
C ALA A 470 -1.66 -19.61 -17.22
N ARG A 471 -2.86 -19.40 -16.65
CA ARG A 471 -3.14 -18.26 -15.77
C ARG A 471 -2.92 -18.63 -14.31
N LEU A 472 -2.04 -17.92 -13.65
CA LEU A 472 -1.85 -17.90 -12.19
C LEU A 472 -2.83 -16.90 -11.60
N SER A 473 -3.61 -17.31 -10.59
CA SER A 473 -4.47 -16.44 -9.80
C SER A 473 -4.44 -16.93 -8.35
N GLY A 474 -3.73 -16.21 -7.49
CA GLY A 474 -3.61 -16.59 -6.08
C GLY A 474 -2.20 -16.46 -5.53
N THR A 475 -1.95 -17.11 -4.38
CA THR A 475 -0.68 -17.06 -3.66
C THR A 475 0.14 -18.31 -3.93
N PRO A 476 1.26 -18.21 -4.70
CA PRO A 476 2.19 -19.33 -4.87
C PRO A 476 2.85 -19.68 -3.54
N GLN A 477 3.24 -20.95 -3.38
CA GLN A 477 3.91 -21.43 -2.19
C GLN A 477 5.06 -22.33 -2.55
N VAL A 478 6.19 -22.20 -1.86
CA VAL A 478 7.34 -23.09 -2.05
C VAL A 478 7.55 -23.96 -0.81
N ALA A 479 7.94 -25.22 -1.04
CA ALA A 479 8.35 -26.14 0.01
C ALA A 479 9.71 -26.70 -0.35
N LEU A 480 10.75 -26.44 0.46
CA LEU A 480 12.12 -26.86 0.22
C LEU A 480 12.62 -27.83 1.29
N ASP A 481 13.24 -28.92 0.87
CA ASP A 481 14.17 -29.68 1.69
C ASP A 481 15.56 -29.05 1.56
N VAL A 482 15.95 -28.26 2.56
CA VAL A 482 17.12 -27.38 2.51
C VAL A 482 18.00 -27.54 3.74
N SER A 483 19.33 -27.43 3.58
CA SER A 483 20.28 -27.28 4.69
C SER A 483 21.13 -26.02 4.50
N ILE A 484 21.46 -25.40 5.64
CA ILE A 484 22.49 -24.37 5.73
C ILE A 484 23.73 -25.06 6.24
N ASP A 485 24.77 -25.19 5.41
CA ASP A 485 25.82 -26.20 5.67
C ASP A 485 26.93 -25.70 6.61
N ASN A 486 27.14 -24.40 6.68
CA ASN A 486 28.28 -23.82 7.37
C ASN A 486 27.95 -22.68 8.35
N ARG A 487 26.64 -22.42 8.61
CA ARG A 487 26.19 -21.34 9.49
C ARG A 487 24.97 -21.75 10.31
N THR A 488 24.68 -20.99 11.36
CA THR A 488 23.51 -21.18 12.25
C THR A 488 22.30 -20.30 11.87
N ALA A 489 22.47 -19.45 10.86
CA ALA A 489 21.45 -18.55 10.32
C ALA A 489 21.70 -18.31 8.84
N ALA A 490 20.65 -18.00 8.08
CA ALA A 490 20.71 -17.57 6.69
C ALA A 490 19.40 -16.89 6.29
N ASN A 491 19.43 -16.08 5.25
CA ASN A 491 18.21 -15.71 4.52
C ASN A 491 17.88 -16.80 3.50
N LEU A 492 16.62 -17.00 3.20
CA LEU A 492 16.17 -17.78 2.06
C LEU A 492 15.12 -17.00 1.26
N THR A 493 15.36 -16.94 -0.05
CA THR A 493 14.47 -16.31 -1.01
C THR A 493 14.08 -17.32 -2.09
N ALA A 494 12.81 -17.36 -2.45
CA ALA A 494 12.32 -18.05 -3.63
C ALA A 494 11.68 -17.04 -4.59
N LEU A 495 12.05 -17.11 -5.87
CA LEU A 495 11.46 -16.32 -6.93
C LEU A 495 10.66 -17.23 -7.84
N LEU A 496 9.44 -16.82 -8.19
CA LEU A 496 8.67 -17.38 -9.31
C LEU A 496 8.99 -16.56 -10.55
N VAL A 497 9.48 -17.20 -11.60
CA VAL A 497 10.01 -16.53 -12.79
C VAL A 497 9.30 -17.01 -14.03
N ASP A 498 8.93 -16.08 -14.87
CA ASP A 498 8.46 -16.34 -16.24
C ASP A 498 9.63 -16.22 -17.21
N TYR A 499 10.08 -17.35 -17.74
CA TYR A 499 11.12 -17.41 -18.76
C TYR A 499 10.44 -17.45 -20.14
N GLY A 500 10.47 -16.31 -20.82
CA GLY A 500 9.98 -16.22 -22.19
C GLY A 500 10.85 -16.98 -23.20
N PRO A 501 10.50 -16.92 -24.48
CA PRO A 501 11.29 -17.53 -25.55
C PRO A 501 12.74 -17.04 -25.57
N ALA A 502 13.64 -17.81 -26.19
CA ALA A 502 15.04 -17.45 -26.30
C ALA A 502 15.23 -16.02 -26.85
N GLY A 503 16.03 -15.22 -26.15
CA GLY A 503 16.31 -13.81 -26.47
C GLY A 503 15.40 -12.80 -25.79
N THR A 504 14.45 -13.22 -24.96
CA THR A 504 13.68 -12.35 -24.05
C THR A 504 14.27 -12.39 -22.66
N SER A 505 14.18 -11.27 -21.93
CA SER A 505 14.57 -11.22 -20.52
C SER A 505 13.54 -11.95 -19.65
N PRO A 506 13.98 -12.77 -18.68
CA PRO A 506 13.08 -13.37 -17.71
C PRO A 506 12.38 -12.28 -16.86
N VAL A 507 11.17 -12.60 -16.39
CA VAL A 507 10.38 -11.70 -15.54
C VAL A 507 10.17 -12.36 -14.17
N VAL A 508 10.56 -11.68 -13.10
CA VAL A 508 10.22 -12.08 -11.73
C VAL A 508 8.74 -11.80 -11.49
N VAL A 509 7.95 -12.86 -11.41
CA VAL A 509 6.50 -12.80 -11.20
C VAL A 509 6.17 -12.60 -9.73
N SER A 510 6.85 -13.35 -8.86
CA SER A 510 6.60 -13.30 -7.42
C SER A 510 7.89 -13.58 -6.63
N ARG A 511 7.92 -13.07 -5.39
CA ARG A 511 9.00 -13.27 -4.41
C ARG A 511 8.42 -13.78 -3.10
N GLY A 512 9.16 -14.66 -2.44
CA GLY A 512 8.85 -15.08 -1.08
C GLY A 512 10.13 -15.22 -0.27
N TRP A 513 10.11 -14.69 0.94
CA TRP A 513 11.26 -14.65 1.85
C TRP A 513 10.96 -15.38 3.15
N THR A 514 11.99 -15.98 3.75
CA THR A 514 11.89 -16.60 5.07
C THR A 514 13.24 -16.62 5.78
N ASP A 515 13.20 -16.47 7.10
CA ASP A 515 14.35 -16.82 7.94
C ASP A 515 14.18 -18.28 8.41
N PRO A 516 15.12 -19.19 8.09
CA PRO A 516 15.08 -20.56 8.58
C PRO A 516 15.09 -20.67 10.10
N GLN A 517 15.51 -19.64 10.83
CA GLN A 517 15.44 -19.61 12.28
C GLN A 517 14.00 -19.56 12.79
N ASN A 518 13.07 -18.94 12.02
CA ASN A 518 11.63 -18.84 12.35
C ASN A 518 10.79 -20.00 11.79
N ARG A 519 11.42 -21.11 11.41
CA ARG A 519 10.80 -22.29 10.77
C ARG A 519 9.63 -22.90 11.55
N GLU A 520 9.66 -22.84 12.87
CA GLU A 520 8.63 -23.42 13.74
C GLU A 520 7.56 -22.37 14.14
N SER A 521 7.96 -21.10 14.21
CA SER A 521 7.08 -20.00 14.62
C SER A 521 7.65 -18.67 14.18
N VAL A 522 6.82 -17.80 13.63
CA VAL A 522 7.20 -16.40 13.34
C VAL A 522 7.45 -15.58 14.60
N ALA A 523 7.06 -16.07 15.78
CA ALA A 523 7.23 -15.39 17.06
C ALA A 523 8.43 -15.88 17.87
N HIS A 524 9.18 -16.87 17.37
CA HIS A 524 10.33 -17.44 18.07
C HIS A 524 11.38 -17.94 17.08
N SER A 525 12.49 -17.25 17.03
CA SER A 525 13.66 -17.69 16.27
C SER A 525 14.47 -18.73 17.04
N ALA A 526 15.01 -19.71 16.32
CA ALA A 526 15.90 -20.73 16.86
C ALA A 526 16.97 -21.10 15.83
N ALA A 527 18.25 -21.02 16.22
CA ALA A 527 19.38 -21.30 15.35
C ALA A 527 19.20 -22.62 14.58
N VAL A 528 19.58 -22.62 13.32
CA VAL A 528 19.65 -23.86 12.53
C VAL A 528 20.92 -24.62 12.86
N THR A 529 20.89 -25.96 12.75
CA THR A 529 22.07 -26.80 12.89
C THR A 529 22.75 -26.92 11.53
N PRO A 530 24.02 -26.52 11.38
CA PRO A 530 24.76 -26.66 10.13
C PRO A 530 24.72 -28.07 9.56
N GLY A 531 24.41 -28.18 8.25
CA GLY A 531 24.30 -29.45 7.53
C GLY A 531 23.04 -30.29 7.80
N LYS A 532 22.20 -29.89 8.77
CA LYS A 532 20.93 -30.56 8.99
C LYS A 532 19.92 -30.10 7.93
N THR A 533 19.27 -31.06 7.28
CA THR A 533 18.15 -30.76 6.35
C THR A 533 16.89 -30.44 7.13
N TYR A 534 16.22 -29.37 6.73
CA TYR A 534 14.91 -28.94 7.20
C TYR A 534 13.92 -28.93 6.04
N HIS A 535 12.66 -29.25 6.31
CA HIS A 535 11.56 -29.04 5.38
C HIS A 535 10.94 -27.70 5.69
N LEU A 536 11.17 -26.70 4.84
CA LEU A 536 10.68 -25.33 5.01
C LEU A 536 9.57 -25.06 3.99
N ARG A 537 8.49 -24.43 4.41
CA ARG A 537 7.38 -24.05 3.55
C ARG A 537 6.99 -22.60 3.82
N TRP A 538 6.87 -21.79 2.76
CA TRP A 538 6.45 -20.40 2.87
C TRP A 538 5.73 -19.91 1.62
N GLU A 539 4.91 -18.88 1.79
CA GLU A 539 4.19 -18.21 0.72
C GLU A 539 5.08 -17.19 0.00
N MET A 540 4.86 -17.05 -1.29
CA MET A 540 5.32 -15.91 -2.08
C MET A 540 4.25 -14.82 -2.08
N GLN A 541 4.54 -13.66 -2.71
CA GLN A 541 3.55 -12.61 -2.86
C GLN A 541 2.41 -13.07 -3.77
N PRO A 542 1.14 -12.79 -3.41
CA PRO A 542 -0.03 -13.10 -4.23
C PRO A 542 0.06 -12.45 -5.61
N GLN A 543 -0.40 -13.14 -6.67
CA GLN A 543 -0.27 -12.64 -8.03
C GLN A 543 -1.44 -13.04 -8.95
N GLU A 544 -1.66 -12.20 -9.94
CA GLU A 544 -2.35 -12.50 -11.19
C GLU A 544 -1.32 -12.44 -12.31
N HIS A 545 -1.10 -13.55 -13.02
CA HIS A 545 -0.12 -13.59 -14.11
C HIS A 545 -0.52 -14.58 -15.19
N LEU A 546 -0.26 -14.24 -16.44
CA LEU A 546 -0.48 -15.13 -17.57
C LEU A 546 0.87 -15.60 -18.16
N PHE A 547 1.26 -16.84 -17.87
CA PHE A 547 2.35 -17.48 -18.57
C PHE A 547 1.90 -17.79 -19.99
N ALA A 548 2.53 -17.21 -20.99
CA ALA A 548 2.15 -17.41 -22.39
C ALA A 548 2.59 -18.78 -22.94
N ALA A 549 2.02 -19.21 -24.07
CA ALA A 549 2.53 -20.36 -24.80
C ALA A 549 3.98 -20.10 -25.23
N GLY A 550 4.85 -21.12 -25.14
CA GLY A 550 6.29 -21.02 -25.39
C GLY A 550 7.11 -20.57 -24.19
N HIS A 551 6.49 -20.12 -23.11
CA HIS A 551 7.17 -19.74 -21.87
C HIS A 551 7.43 -20.94 -20.96
N GLN A 552 8.41 -20.81 -20.06
CA GLN A 552 8.71 -21.79 -19.01
C GLN A 552 8.45 -21.17 -17.65
N ILE A 553 7.83 -21.92 -16.77
CA ILE A 553 7.66 -21.52 -15.36
C ILE A 553 8.94 -21.94 -14.62
N GLY A 554 9.57 -20.98 -13.92
CA GLY A 554 10.77 -21.23 -13.17
C GLY A 554 10.65 -20.91 -11.69
N VAL A 555 11.43 -21.62 -10.88
CA VAL A 555 11.68 -21.29 -9.48
C VAL A 555 13.17 -21.09 -9.30
N VAL A 556 13.55 -19.92 -8.78
CA VAL A 556 14.93 -19.61 -8.41
C VAL A 556 15.02 -19.55 -6.90
N VAL A 557 16.02 -20.25 -6.35
CA VAL A 557 16.33 -20.25 -4.92
C VAL A 557 17.66 -19.52 -4.73
N LEU A 558 17.65 -18.49 -3.90
CA LEU A 558 18.81 -17.71 -3.51
C LEU A 558 18.75 -17.40 -2.01
N SER A 559 19.83 -16.89 -1.43
CA SER A 559 19.86 -16.45 -0.03
C SER A 559 19.52 -14.97 0.04
N THR A 560 20.44 -14.10 -0.33
CA THR A 560 20.25 -12.64 -0.34
C THR A 560 19.42 -12.19 -1.52
N ASP A 561 18.32 -11.49 -1.27
CA ASP A 561 17.61 -10.67 -2.26
C ASP A 561 18.05 -9.21 -2.03
N TYR A 562 19.04 -8.77 -2.80
CA TYR A 562 19.83 -7.57 -2.56
C TYR A 562 19.01 -6.32 -2.25
N ASP A 563 17.91 -6.11 -2.99
CA ASP A 563 17.08 -4.92 -2.84
C ASP A 563 16.11 -4.98 -1.66
N TYR A 564 15.90 -6.15 -1.08
CA TYR A 564 14.82 -6.36 -0.10
C TYR A 564 15.27 -6.88 1.25
N THR A 565 16.32 -7.70 1.32
CA THR A 565 16.68 -8.41 2.56
C THR A 565 17.93 -7.84 3.22
N LEU A 566 18.12 -8.15 4.50
CA LEU A 566 19.45 -8.06 5.12
C LEU A 566 20.46 -8.85 4.27
N ARG A 567 21.73 -8.48 4.40
CA ARG A 567 22.84 -9.11 3.66
C ARG A 567 23.66 -9.96 4.62
N PRO A 568 23.44 -11.28 4.65
CA PRO A 568 24.24 -12.17 5.50
C PRO A 568 25.71 -12.13 5.09
N LEU A 569 26.57 -12.63 5.99
CA LEU A 569 28.01 -12.74 5.71
C LEU A 569 28.24 -13.55 4.43
N PRO A 570 29.10 -13.11 3.51
CA PRO A 570 29.44 -13.84 2.30
C PRO A 570 29.93 -15.26 2.59
N GLY A 571 29.65 -16.19 1.68
CA GLY A 571 30.10 -17.57 1.80
C GLY A 571 29.14 -18.49 2.57
N THR A 572 27.90 -18.06 2.84
CA THR A 572 26.85 -18.94 3.35
C THR A 572 26.55 -20.03 2.31
N GLN A 573 26.74 -21.30 2.70
CA GLN A 573 26.50 -22.45 1.82
C GLN A 573 25.11 -23.02 2.06
N VAL A 574 24.32 -23.10 0.98
CA VAL A 574 22.95 -23.60 0.99
C VAL A 574 22.84 -24.80 0.06
N SER A 575 22.30 -25.89 0.57
CA SER A 575 22.05 -27.11 -0.22
C SER A 575 20.56 -27.43 -0.26
N VAL A 576 20.04 -27.73 -1.45
CA VAL A 576 18.63 -28.04 -1.71
C VAL A 576 18.50 -29.43 -2.31
N ARG A 577 17.48 -30.20 -1.88
CA ARG A 577 17.09 -31.48 -2.47
C ARG A 577 15.93 -31.26 -3.44
N PRO A 578 16.17 -31.00 -4.72
CA PRO A 578 15.13 -30.52 -5.63
C PRO A 578 14.08 -31.59 -5.99
N THR A 579 14.41 -32.89 -5.82
CA THR A 579 13.47 -33.98 -6.12
C THR A 579 12.39 -34.19 -5.05
N THR A 580 12.59 -33.63 -3.87
CA THR A 580 11.63 -33.63 -2.74
C THR A 580 11.14 -32.23 -2.40
N SER A 581 11.65 -31.20 -3.07
CA SER A 581 11.21 -29.82 -2.98
C SER A 581 10.17 -29.51 -4.06
N THR A 582 9.20 -28.66 -3.74
CA THR A 582 8.06 -28.38 -4.61
C THR A 582 7.71 -26.89 -4.67
N VAL A 583 6.95 -26.52 -5.70
CA VAL A 583 6.19 -25.28 -5.74
C VAL A 583 4.71 -25.60 -5.97
N ASP A 584 3.84 -24.97 -5.20
CA ASP A 584 2.39 -25.00 -5.39
C ASP A 584 1.98 -23.72 -6.13
N LEU A 585 1.36 -23.89 -7.28
CA LEU A 585 0.88 -22.81 -8.14
C LEU A 585 -0.64 -22.83 -8.21
N PRO A 586 -1.35 -21.80 -7.76
CA PRO A 586 -2.80 -21.69 -7.94
C PRO A 586 -3.11 -21.30 -9.39
N LEU A 587 -3.44 -22.31 -10.21
CA LEU A 587 -3.71 -22.14 -11.63
C LEU A 587 -5.20 -22.24 -11.94
N VAL A 588 -5.69 -21.32 -12.75
CA VAL A 588 -7.07 -21.35 -13.25
C VAL A 588 -7.24 -22.58 -14.17
N GLY A 589 -8.14 -23.50 -13.79
CA GLY A 589 -8.30 -24.80 -14.44
C GLY A 589 -7.37 -25.90 -13.91
N GLY A 590 -6.65 -25.61 -12.83
CA GLY A 590 -5.82 -26.57 -12.09
C GLY A 590 -4.76 -27.24 -12.97
N ARG A 591 -4.51 -28.53 -12.74
CA ARG A 591 -3.49 -29.30 -13.47
C ARG A 591 -3.71 -29.32 -14.99
N ALA A 592 -4.97 -29.21 -15.46
CA ALA A 592 -5.29 -29.22 -16.89
C ALA A 592 -4.78 -27.96 -17.63
N ALA A 593 -4.49 -26.88 -16.91
CA ALA A 593 -3.90 -25.67 -17.48
C ALA A 593 -2.44 -25.86 -17.89
N LEU A 594 -1.71 -26.79 -17.24
CA LEU A 594 -0.30 -27.07 -17.56
C LEU A 594 -0.22 -28.07 -18.74
N ARG A 595 0.07 -27.53 -19.89
CA ARG A 595 0.30 -28.31 -21.13
C ARG A 595 1.72 -28.07 -21.62
N PHE A 596 2.54 -29.12 -21.55
CA PHE A 596 3.94 -29.09 -21.98
C PHE A 596 4.12 -29.75 -23.35
#